data_abe82fa90064361a9c9ce1614928cb72
#
_entry.id   abe82fa90064361a9c9ce1614928cb72
#
_cell.length_a   1.000
_cell.length_b   1.000
_cell.length_c   1.000
_cell.angle_alpha   90.00
_cell.angle_beta   90.00
_cell.angle_gamma   90.00
#
_symmetry.space_group_name_H-M   'P 1'
#
loop_
_entity.id
_entity.type
_entity.pdbx_description
1 polymer ?
#
loop_
_entity_poly.entity_id
_entity_poly.type
_entity_poly.pdbx_seq_one_letter_code
_entity_poly.pdbx_strand_id
1 'polypeptide(L)'
;MKKLFAISLALILALGMFSVAAAEDVITIGFAQVGHESDWRAANTLDYQNTFTAENGYELLFVDADNDHTAQMEAVRNFIQQEVDYIVICPVQEAGWDVVLQEAQDAGIPVIIADRTVSSDPSLYSCFIGTDSAAEGVQAGEWLAEQLDGAEANILVIEGSVGASAAIGRTE
;
A
#
# COMPACT_ATOMS: atom_id res chain seq x y z
N MET A 1 55.90 33.57 -7.59
CA MET A 1 54.47 33.87 -7.41
C MET A 1 53.60 33.22 -8.49
N LYS A 2 53.82 33.41 -9.79
CA LYS A 2 52.98 32.84 -10.86
C LYS A 2 52.92 31.31 -10.89
N LYS A 3 54.03 30.59 -10.53
CA LYS A 3 54.04 29.10 -10.48
C LYS A 3 53.31 28.51 -9.25
N LEU A 4 53.31 29.21 -8.14
CA LEU A 4 52.54 28.80 -6.92
C LEU A 4 51.04 29.00 -7.16
N PHE A 5 50.63 30.06 -7.85
CA PHE A 5 49.22 30.30 -8.20
C PHE A 5 48.66 29.24 -9.15
N ALA A 6 49.48 28.81 -10.14
CA ALA A 6 49.05 27.74 -11.07
C ALA A 6 48.91 26.39 -10.41
N ILE A 7 49.80 26.07 -9.42
CA ILE A 7 49.70 24.80 -8.65
C ILE A 7 48.46 24.82 -7.75
N SER A 8 48.18 25.95 -7.07
CA SER A 8 46.94 26.06 -6.24
C SER A 8 45.67 25.98 -7.06
N LEU A 9 45.62 26.55 -8.26
CA LEU A 9 44.46 26.48 -9.14
C LEU A 9 44.24 25.04 -9.69
N ALA A 10 45.33 24.33 -10.01
CA ALA A 10 45.28 22.95 -10.45
C ALA A 10 44.81 21.99 -9.33
N LEU A 11 45.19 22.26 -8.06
CA LEU A 11 44.73 21.48 -6.93
C LEU A 11 43.25 21.70 -6.63
N ILE A 12 42.73 22.90 -6.76
CA ILE A 12 41.31 23.25 -6.61
C ILE A 12 40.48 22.61 -7.71
N LEU A 13 40.95 22.56 -8.95
CA LEU A 13 40.30 21.88 -10.06
C LEU A 13 40.32 20.37 -9.93
N ALA A 14 41.38 19.79 -9.35
CA ALA A 14 41.47 18.33 -9.08
C ALA A 14 40.55 17.89 -7.93
N LEU A 15 40.33 18.74 -6.91
CA LEU A 15 39.36 18.48 -5.85
C LEU A 15 37.88 18.64 -6.31
N GLY A 16 37.64 19.42 -7.37
CA GLY A 16 36.30 19.60 -7.95
C GLY A 16 35.82 18.43 -8.81
N MET A 17 36.66 17.45 -9.12
CA MET A 17 36.30 16.24 -9.88
C MET A 17 36.00 15.03 -8.98
N PHE A 18 35.71 15.22 -7.70
CA PHE A 18 34.94 14.19 -6.99
C PHE A 18 33.56 14.17 -7.62
N SER A 19 33.35 13.22 -8.52
CA SER A 19 32.00 12.81 -8.92
C SER A 19 31.24 12.57 -7.63
N VAL A 20 30.28 13.42 -7.34
CA VAL A 20 29.15 13.02 -6.52
C VAL A 20 28.56 11.84 -7.31
N ALA A 21 28.92 10.60 -6.93
CA ALA A 21 28.11 9.47 -7.31
C ALA A 21 26.71 9.87 -6.83
N ALA A 22 25.80 10.15 -7.74
CA ALA A 22 24.40 10.26 -7.40
C ALA A 22 24.11 8.97 -6.65
N ALA A 23 23.86 9.03 -5.34
CA ALA A 23 23.22 7.95 -4.65
C ALA A 23 21.95 7.72 -5.47
N GLU A 24 21.74 6.51 -5.97
CA GLU A 24 20.45 6.16 -6.54
C GLU A 24 19.44 6.51 -5.45
N ASP A 25 18.46 7.37 -5.77
CA ASP A 25 17.45 7.79 -4.82
C ASP A 25 16.70 6.54 -4.39
N VAL A 26 16.85 6.16 -3.13
CA VAL A 26 16.13 5.01 -2.55
C VAL A 26 14.67 5.41 -2.47
N ILE A 27 13.79 4.61 -3.08
CA ILE A 27 12.34 4.84 -3.02
C ILE A 27 11.80 4.34 -1.68
N THR A 28 11.21 5.24 -0.91
CA THR A 28 10.62 4.94 0.40
C THR A 28 9.14 4.60 0.27
N ILE A 29 8.73 3.43 0.74
CA ILE A 29 7.35 2.95 0.66
C ILE A 29 6.80 2.74 2.07
N GLY A 30 5.72 3.43 2.42
CA GLY A 30 4.94 3.15 3.62
C GLY A 30 3.87 2.11 3.33
N PHE A 31 3.90 0.94 3.98
CA PHE A 31 2.88 -0.09 3.81
C PHE A 31 2.10 -0.32 5.11
N ALA A 32 0.81 0.07 5.10
CA ALA A 32 -0.15 -0.16 6.17
C ALA A 32 -0.95 -1.44 5.87
N GLN A 33 -0.51 -2.57 6.43
CA GLN A 33 -1.17 -3.86 6.31
C GLN A 33 -2.37 -3.95 7.26
N VAL A 34 -3.44 -4.68 6.84
CA VAL A 34 -4.65 -4.90 7.64
C VAL A 34 -4.37 -5.67 8.94
N GLY A 35 -3.50 -6.66 8.88
CA GLY A 35 -3.21 -7.59 9.98
C GLY A 35 -2.48 -8.83 9.45
N HIS A 36 -2.56 -9.92 10.21
CA HIS A 36 -1.97 -11.22 9.86
C HIS A 36 -2.98 -12.37 10.04
N GLU A 37 -4.23 -12.11 9.66
CA GLU A 37 -5.40 -12.94 9.93
C GLU A 37 -5.43 -14.29 9.18
N SER A 38 -4.49 -14.51 8.24
CA SER A 38 -4.45 -15.76 7.45
C SER A 38 -3.05 -16.05 6.91
N ASP A 39 -2.81 -17.31 6.52
CA ASP A 39 -1.57 -17.73 5.83
C ASP A 39 -1.38 -16.98 4.51
N TRP A 40 -2.48 -16.66 3.79
CA TRP A 40 -2.42 -15.84 2.59
C TRP A 40 -1.91 -14.42 2.91
N ARG A 41 -2.41 -13.83 3.98
CA ARG A 41 -1.99 -12.49 4.43
C ARG A 41 -0.52 -12.49 4.85
N ALA A 42 -0.09 -13.51 5.57
CA ALA A 42 1.31 -13.67 5.95
C ALA A 42 2.21 -13.78 4.70
N ALA A 43 1.81 -14.56 3.69
CA ALA A 43 2.53 -14.68 2.42
C ALA A 43 2.56 -13.35 1.66
N ASN A 44 1.44 -12.62 1.61
CA ASN A 44 1.37 -11.28 0.99
C ASN A 44 2.33 -10.29 1.68
N THR A 45 2.33 -10.25 3.02
CA THR A 45 3.28 -9.41 3.78
C THR A 45 4.73 -9.77 3.48
N LEU A 46 5.06 -11.06 3.46
CA LEU A 46 6.40 -11.55 3.17
C LEU A 46 6.85 -11.19 1.75
N ASP A 47 5.93 -11.23 0.78
CA ASP A 47 6.21 -10.84 -0.61
C ASP A 47 6.59 -9.36 -0.71
N TYR A 48 5.85 -8.46 -0.05
CA TYR A 48 6.23 -7.04 0.03
C TYR A 48 7.62 -6.85 0.68
N GLN A 49 7.88 -7.52 1.81
CA GLN A 49 9.15 -7.41 2.52
C GLN A 49 10.34 -7.95 1.71
N ASN A 50 10.14 -8.99 0.91
CA ASN A 50 11.18 -9.56 0.06
C ASN A 50 11.39 -8.77 -1.24
N THR A 51 10.37 -8.09 -1.73
CA THR A 51 10.42 -7.33 -2.99
C THR A 51 10.99 -5.93 -2.77
N PHE A 52 10.51 -5.22 -1.75
CA PHE A 52 10.90 -3.84 -1.47
C PHE A 52 12.06 -3.79 -0.48
N THR A 53 13.24 -4.19 -0.95
CA THR A 53 14.47 -4.27 -0.16
C THR A 53 15.48 -3.20 -0.59
N ALA A 54 16.44 -2.89 0.27
CA ALA A 54 17.53 -1.98 -0.05
C ALA A 54 18.37 -2.46 -1.26
N GLU A 55 18.50 -3.78 -1.46
CA GLU A 55 19.20 -4.36 -2.61
C GLU A 55 18.47 -4.06 -3.93
N ASN A 56 17.14 -3.90 -3.87
CA ASN A 56 16.28 -3.55 -5.00
C ASN A 56 16.05 -2.04 -5.13
N GLY A 57 16.71 -1.21 -4.31
CA GLY A 57 16.59 0.26 -4.34
C GLY A 57 15.40 0.81 -3.55
N TYR A 58 14.86 0.06 -2.58
CA TYR A 58 13.70 0.46 -1.78
C TYR A 58 13.99 0.48 -0.29
N GLU A 59 13.25 1.33 0.43
CA GLU A 59 13.09 1.28 1.87
C GLU A 59 11.61 1.06 2.20
N LEU A 60 11.29 -0.06 2.86
CA LEU A 60 9.92 -0.40 3.23
C LEU A 60 9.67 -0.07 4.71
N LEU A 61 8.80 0.91 4.96
CA LEU A 61 8.25 1.21 6.27
C LEU A 61 6.97 0.41 6.45
N PHE A 62 7.04 -0.72 7.14
CA PHE A 62 5.93 -1.65 7.31
C PHE A 62 5.24 -1.46 8.66
N VAL A 63 3.91 -1.38 8.65
CA VAL A 63 3.06 -1.39 9.85
C VAL A 63 1.95 -2.42 9.69
N ASP A 64 1.85 -3.35 10.63
CA ASP A 64 0.71 -4.24 10.80
C ASP A 64 -0.30 -3.55 11.74
N ALA A 65 -1.51 -3.32 11.24
CA ALA A 65 -2.56 -2.65 11.99
C ALA A 65 -3.33 -3.59 12.95
N ASP A 66 -3.04 -4.88 12.92
CA ASP A 66 -3.72 -5.90 13.76
C ASP A 66 -5.26 -5.78 13.77
N ASN A 67 -5.85 -5.52 12.60
CA ASN A 67 -7.27 -5.27 12.38
C ASN A 67 -7.84 -4.01 13.09
N ASP A 68 -6.99 -3.10 13.54
CA ASP A 68 -7.39 -1.81 14.09
C ASP A 68 -7.37 -0.71 13.01
N HIS A 69 -8.56 -0.27 12.60
CA HIS A 69 -8.71 0.79 11.60
C HIS A 69 -8.11 2.12 12.04
N THR A 70 -8.20 2.46 13.34
CA THR A 70 -7.63 3.70 13.88
C THR A 70 -6.10 3.66 13.84
N ALA A 71 -5.51 2.55 14.28
CA ALA A 71 -4.08 2.32 14.20
C ALA A 71 -3.57 2.37 12.74
N GLN A 72 -4.36 1.85 11.80
CA GLN A 72 -4.01 1.91 10.38
C GLN A 72 -4.00 3.34 9.83
N MET A 73 -4.99 4.16 10.17
CA MET A 73 -5.00 5.59 9.79
C MET A 73 -3.85 6.37 10.43
N GLU A 74 -3.50 6.06 11.68
CA GLU A 74 -2.33 6.66 12.34
C GLU A 74 -1.02 6.28 11.65
N ALA A 75 -0.90 5.02 11.20
CA ALA A 75 0.25 4.59 10.42
C ALA A 75 0.39 5.37 9.11
N VAL A 76 -0.71 5.58 8.39
CA VAL A 76 -0.70 6.39 7.15
C VAL A 76 -0.28 7.83 7.43
N ARG A 77 -0.79 8.47 8.49
CA ARG A 77 -0.34 9.81 8.89
C ARG A 77 1.14 9.86 9.25
N ASN A 78 1.66 8.82 9.89
CA ASN A 78 3.08 8.71 10.20
C ASN A 78 3.92 8.60 8.92
N PHE A 79 3.45 7.89 7.90
CA PHE A 79 4.12 7.83 6.60
C PHE A 79 4.12 9.19 5.90
N ILE A 80 2.99 9.92 5.95
CA ILE A 80 2.91 11.29 5.42
C ILE A 80 3.92 12.21 6.13
N GLN A 81 4.02 12.14 7.46
CA GLN A 81 4.98 12.93 8.23
C GLN A 81 6.45 12.58 7.94
N GLN A 82 6.72 11.35 7.52
CA GLN A 82 8.05 10.90 7.10
C GLN A 82 8.34 11.17 5.63
N GLU A 83 7.38 11.79 4.91
CA GLU A 83 7.53 12.18 3.51
C GLU A 83 7.94 11.01 2.62
N VAL A 84 7.31 9.83 2.82
CA VAL A 84 7.56 8.66 1.97
C VAL A 84 7.17 8.94 0.51
N ASP A 85 7.80 8.25 -0.43
CA ASP A 85 7.50 8.42 -1.86
C ASP A 85 6.18 7.82 -2.28
N TYR A 86 5.76 6.71 -1.64
CA TYR A 86 4.50 6.01 -1.90
C TYR A 86 3.90 5.47 -0.61
N ILE A 87 2.56 5.42 -0.57
CA ILE A 87 1.83 4.74 0.50
C ILE A 87 1.00 3.62 -0.12
N VAL A 88 1.11 2.42 0.47
CA VAL A 88 0.26 1.27 0.15
C VAL A 88 -0.62 0.96 1.35
N ILE A 89 -1.91 0.78 1.11
CA ILE A 89 -2.89 0.47 2.16
C ILE A 89 -3.65 -0.79 1.77
N CYS A 90 -3.66 -1.81 2.66
CA CYS A 90 -4.63 -2.88 2.60
C CYS A 90 -5.69 -2.60 3.68
N PRO A 91 -6.87 -2.04 3.33
CA PRO A 91 -7.77 -1.45 4.32
C PRO A 91 -8.37 -2.47 5.30
N VAL A 92 -8.44 -2.12 6.58
CA VAL A 92 -9.20 -2.88 7.60
C VAL A 92 -10.69 -2.76 7.33
N GLN A 93 -11.17 -1.54 7.09
CA GLN A 93 -12.55 -1.21 6.76
C GLN A 93 -12.62 -0.43 5.46
N GLU A 94 -13.76 -0.51 4.78
CA GLU A 94 -14.00 0.19 3.53
C GLU A 94 -14.18 1.71 3.71
N ALA A 95 -14.88 2.11 4.77
CA ALA A 95 -15.25 3.50 5.04
C ALA A 95 -14.22 4.22 5.94
N GLY A 96 -14.27 5.56 5.90
CA GLY A 96 -13.54 6.44 6.85
C GLY A 96 -12.18 6.93 6.35
N TRP A 97 -11.84 6.70 5.10
CA TRP A 97 -10.53 7.03 4.52
C TRP A 97 -10.40 8.45 3.95
N ASP A 98 -11.52 9.13 3.67
CA ASP A 98 -11.54 10.40 2.92
C ASP A 98 -10.54 11.43 3.45
N VAL A 99 -10.50 11.61 4.78
CA VAL A 99 -9.65 12.63 5.41
C VAL A 99 -8.17 12.29 5.24
N VAL A 100 -7.77 11.07 5.57
CA VAL A 100 -6.35 10.70 5.52
C VAL A 100 -5.85 10.55 4.08
N LEU A 101 -6.71 10.14 3.14
CA LEU A 101 -6.37 10.12 1.72
C LEU A 101 -6.21 11.54 1.17
N GLN A 102 -7.06 12.50 1.61
CA GLN A 102 -6.88 13.90 1.28
C GLN A 102 -5.58 14.47 1.87
N GLU A 103 -5.25 14.13 3.12
CA GLU A 103 -3.97 14.50 3.76
C GLU A 103 -2.76 14.01 2.94
N ALA A 104 -2.80 12.79 2.42
CA ALA A 104 -1.75 12.23 1.56
C ALA A 104 -1.68 12.96 0.20
N GLN A 105 -2.84 13.23 -0.41
CA GLN A 105 -2.93 13.97 -1.67
C GLN A 105 -2.40 15.40 -1.52
N ASP A 106 -2.74 16.10 -0.43
CA ASP A 106 -2.24 17.46 -0.13
C ASP A 106 -0.73 17.47 0.09
N ALA A 107 -0.17 16.39 0.61
CA ALA A 107 1.28 16.19 0.74
C ALA A 107 1.95 15.77 -0.59
N GLY A 108 1.18 15.49 -1.64
CA GLY A 108 1.68 15.05 -2.93
C GLY A 108 2.16 13.59 -2.95
N ILE A 109 1.77 12.78 -1.97
CA ILE A 109 2.18 11.38 -1.85
C ILE A 109 1.12 10.49 -2.50
N PRO A 110 1.46 9.74 -3.56
CA PRO A 110 0.55 8.82 -4.21
C PRO A 110 0.20 7.63 -3.31
N VAL A 111 -1.09 7.31 -3.24
CA VAL A 111 -1.61 6.19 -2.46
C VAL A 111 -2.07 5.07 -3.39
N ILE A 112 -1.70 3.84 -3.07
CA ILE A 112 -2.12 2.60 -3.74
C ILE A 112 -3.01 1.84 -2.76
N ILE A 113 -4.24 1.55 -3.15
CA ILE A 113 -5.14 0.70 -2.40
C ILE A 113 -4.95 -0.74 -2.88
N ALA A 114 -4.66 -1.67 -1.97
CA ALA A 114 -4.31 -3.04 -2.28
C ALA A 114 -5.27 -4.05 -1.65
N ASP A 115 -5.61 -5.11 -2.39
CA ASP A 115 -6.43 -6.25 -2.00
C ASP A 115 -7.90 -5.91 -1.67
N ARG A 116 -8.14 -5.00 -0.73
CA ARG A 116 -9.46 -4.53 -0.31
C ARG A 116 -9.71 -3.11 -0.77
N THR A 117 -10.93 -2.77 -1.15
CA THR A 117 -11.31 -1.43 -1.61
C THR A 117 -11.65 -0.49 -0.46
N VAL A 118 -11.76 0.80 -0.80
CA VAL A 118 -12.29 1.86 0.05
C VAL A 118 -13.52 2.48 -0.62
N SER A 119 -14.43 3.05 0.18
CA SER A 119 -15.62 3.76 -0.32
C SER A 119 -15.35 5.24 -0.67
N SER A 120 -14.12 5.69 -0.53
CA SER A 120 -13.70 7.06 -0.84
C SER A 120 -13.70 7.34 -2.34
N ASP A 121 -13.78 8.63 -2.69
CA ASP A 121 -13.69 9.08 -4.09
C ASP A 121 -12.39 8.57 -4.74
N PRO A 122 -12.47 7.93 -5.92
CA PRO A 122 -11.28 7.41 -6.61
C PRO A 122 -10.23 8.46 -6.98
N SER A 123 -10.58 9.73 -6.97
CA SER A 123 -9.62 10.83 -7.19
C SER A 123 -8.63 11.02 -6.03
N LEU A 124 -8.90 10.43 -4.86
CA LEU A 124 -8.07 10.55 -3.66
C LEU A 124 -6.93 9.54 -3.60
N TYR A 125 -6.89 8.58 -4.51
CA TYR A 125 -5.81 7.59 -4.58
C TYR A 125 -5.41 7.31 -6.03
N SER A 126 -4.20 6.77 -6.23
CA SER A 126 -3.64 6.60 -7.58
C SER A 126 -4.22 5.41 -8.31
N CYS A 127 -4.41 4.28 -7.61
CA CYS A 127 -5.02 3.07 -8.17
C CYS A 127 -5.46 2.11 -7.08
N PHE A 128 -6.30 1.14 -7.50
CA PHE A 128 -6.64 -0.05 -6.74
C PHE A 128 -6.05 -1.28 -7.43
N ILE A 129 -5.46 -2.18 -6.65
CA ILE A 129 -4.93 -3.47 -7.10
C ILE A 129 -5.54 -4.56 -6.23
N GLY A 130 -6.46 -5.34 -6.79
CA GLY A 130 -7.15 -6.38 -6.04
C GLY A 130 -8.18 -7.11 -6.90
N THR A 131 -9.01 -7.94 -6.25
CA THR A 131 -10.09 -8.67 -6.89
C THR A 131 -11.42 -7.93 -6.80
N ASP A 132 -12.36 -8.27 -7.68
CA ASP A 132 -13.75 -7.82 -7.62
C ASP A 132 -14.54 -8.76 -6.71
N SER A 133 -14.67 -8.39 -5.45
CA SER A 133 -15.38 -9.21 -4.45
C SER A 133 -16.88 -9.37 -4.73
N ALA A 134 -17.51 -8.41 -5.39
CA ALA A 134 -18.90 -8.53 -5.78
C ALA A 134 -19.06 -9.58 -6.91
N ALA A 135 -18.17 -9.55 -7.91
CA ALA A 135 -18.15 -10.57 -8.95
C ALA A 135 -17.87 -11.98 -8.37
N GLU A 136 -17.02 -12.10 -7.37
CA GLU A 136 -16.80 -13.38 -6.66
C GLU A 136 -18.06 -13.87 -5.96
N GLY A 137 -18.81 -12.98 -5.30
CA GLY A 137 -20.08 -13.31 -4.65
C GLY A 137 -21.14 -13.78 -5.67
N VAL A 138 -21.28 -13.06 -6.77
CA VAL A 138 -22.20 -13.43 -7.87
C VAL A 138 -21.87 -14.82 -8.42
N GLN A 139 -20.58 -15.08 -8.72
CA GLN A 139 -20.16 -16.39 -9.24
C GLN A 139 -20.44 -17.53 -8.27
N ALA A 140 -20.23 -17.31 -6.97
CA ALA A 140 -20.56 -18.30 -5.95
C ALA A 140 -22.07 -18.55 -5.87
N GLY A 141 -22.88 -17.49 -5.93
CA GLY A 141 -24.35 -17.59 -5.93
C GLY A 141 -24.88 -18.31 -7.16
N GLU A 142 -24.40 -17.96 -8.35
CA GLU A 142 -24.77 -18.61 -9.61
C GLU A 142 -24.42 -20.10 -9.60
N TRP A 143 -23.20 -20.45 -9.19
CA TRP A 143 -22.78 -21.84 -9.07
C TRP A 143 -23.69 -22.63 -8.11
N LEU A 144 -24.01 -22.04 -6.95
CA LEU A 144 -24.89 -22.70 -5.98
C LEU A 144 -26.31 -22.89 -6.55
N ALA A 145 -26.86 -21.90 -7.23
CA ALA A 145 -28.16 -21.98 -7.86
C ALA A 145 -28.22 -23.10 -8.92
N GLU A 146 -27.17 -23.26 -9.71
CA GLU A 146 -27.05 -24.36 -10.67
C GLU A 146 -26.99 -25.72 -9.97
N GLN A 147 -26.26 -25.86 -8.86
CA GLN A 147 -26.18 -27.12 -8.12
C GLN A 147 -27.52 -27.51 -7.46
N LEU A 148 -28.31 -26.53 -7.07
CA LEU A 148 -29.60 -26.75 -6.43
C LEU A 148 -30.72 -27.11 -7.43
N ASP A 149 -30.59 -26.75 -8.70
CA ASP A 149 -31.56 -27.01 -9.78
C ASP A 149 -33.01 -26.70 -9.36
N GLY A 150 -33.21 -25.58 -8.65
CA GLY A 150 -34.52 -25.15 -8.13
C GLY A 150 -34.97 -25.83 -6.83
N ALA A 151 -34.13 -26.65 -6.21
CA ALA A 151 -34.43 -27.24 -4.89
C ALA A 151 -34.32 -26.15 -3.79
N GLU A 152 -35.19 -26.29 -2.78
CA GLU A 152 -35.09 -25.48 -1.57
C GLU A 152 -33.85 -25.87 -0.74
N ALA A 153 -33.11 -24.83 -0.26
CA ALA A 153 -31.93 -25.05 0.58
C ALA A 153 -31.88 -24.03 1.71
N ASN A 154 -31.26 -24.45 2.83
CA ASN A 154 -30.85 -23.54 3.89
C ASN A 154 -29.38 -23.21 3.69
N ILE A 155 -29.05 -21.93 3.52
CA ILE A 155 -27.70 -21.45 3.28
C ILE A 155 -27.19 -20.78 4.56
N LEU A 156 -26.03 -21.21 5.05
CA LEU A 156 -25.30 -20.51 6.11
C LEU A 156 -24.13 -19.78 5.49
N VAL A 157 -24.11 -18.46 5.66
CA VAL A 157 -22.99 -17.62 5.23
C VAL A 157 -22.10 -17.28 6.43
N ILE A 158 -20.83 -17.59 6.33
CA ILE A 158 -19.82 -17.13 7.31
C ILE A 158 -19.18 -15.89 6.73
N GLU A 159 -19.59 -14.74 7.26
CA GLU A 159 -19.07 -13.46 6.85
C GLU A 159 -17.65 -13.22 7.38
N GLY A 160 -16.91 -12.36 6.68
CA GLY A 160 -15.60 -11.86 7.11
C GLY A 160 -15.69 -10.75 8.16
N SER A 161 -14.62 -9.96 8.29
CA SER A 161 -14.57 -8.85 9.23
C SER A 161 -15.62 -7.79 8.88
N VAL A 162 -16.33 -7.28 9.90
CA VAL A 162 -17.35 -6.25 9.74
C VAL A 162 -16.74 -4.98 9.14
N GLY A 163 -17.38 -4.46 8.08
CA GLY A 163 -16.93 -3.25 7.39
C GLY A 163 -15.80 -3.47 6.38
N ALA A 164 -15.29 -4.68 6.22
CA ALA A 164 -14.33 -5.00 5.16
C ALA A 164 -15.03 -5.07 3.81
N SER A 165 -14.49 -4.41 2.77
CA SER A 165 -15.06 -4.40 1.42
C SER A 165 -15.25 -5.80 0.83
N ALA A 166 -14.33 -6.72 1.11
CA ALA A 166 -14.43 -8.10 0.67
C ALA A 166 -15.61 -8.87 1.30
N ALA A 167 -15.98 -8.57 2.56
CA ALA A 167 -17.16 -9.15 3.19
C ALA A 167 -18.44 -8.54 2.60
N ILE A 168 -18.49 -7.22 2.44
CA ILE A 168 -19.61 -6.48 1.87
C ILE A 168 -19.87 -6.97 0.44
N GLY A 169 -18.90 -6.90 -0.44
CA GLY A 169 -19.08 -7.23 -1.86
C GLY A 169 -19.48 -8.68 -2.11
N ARG A 170 -18.99 -9.65 -1.30
CA ARG A 170 -19.36 -11.07 -1.48
C ARG A 170 -20.77 -11.42 -0.99
N THR A 171 -21.42 -10.52 -0.24
CA THR A 171 -22.75 -10.75 0.33
C THR A 171 -23.87 -9.89 -0.32
N GLU A 172 -23.52 -8.91 -1.15
CA GLU A 172 -24.46 -8.12 -1.96
C GLU A 172 -24.91 -8.87 -3.22
#